data_eecc44d695386d6c3c011429de1b6a90
#
_entry.id   eecc44d695386d6c3c011429de1b6a90
#
_cell.length_a   1.000
_cell.length_b   1.000
_cell.length_c   1.000
_cell.angle_alpha   90.00
_cell.angle_beta   90.00
_cell.angle_gamma   90.00
#
_symmetry.space_group_name_H-M   'P 1'
#
loop_
_entity.id
_entity.type
_entity.pdbx_description
1 polymer ?
#
loop_
_entity_poly.entity_id
_entity_poly.type
_entity_poly.pdbx_seq_one_letter_code
_entity_poly.pdbx_strand_id
1 'polypeptide(L)'
;VAMQTGEVNAEVINYLQKIKDNSATMMESMSDIVWAINPMNDSLEKVLLRMKEFAAEMLEPVRINYYFKEEGDLDKSLLNLEQRKDLYMIFKETINNAVKYSKATEIDISFTRNEDMLQLQVIDNGIGFNPDVATKGNGLMNMRSRASAMQAEFSINSIKNTGTTILLQKHIT
;
A
#
# COMPACT_ATOMS: atom_id res chain seq x y z
N VAL A 1 24.68 -39.12 19.66
CA VAL A 1 23.24 -38.82 19.92
C VAL A 1 22.98 -37.33 20.20
N ALA A 2 24.05 -36.51 20.32
CA ALA A 2 23.92 -35.08 20.69
C ALA A 2 23.86 -34.08 19.51
N MET A 3 24.01 -34.53 18.26
CA MET A 3 24.03 -33.63 17.10
C MET A 3 22.66 -33.41 16.38
N GLN A 4 21.64 -34.21 16.68
CA GLN A 4 20.32 -34.08 16.02
C GLN A 4 19.37 -33.05 16.69
N THR A 5 19.65 -32.59 17.88
CA THR A 5 18.76 -31.66 18.60
C THR A 5 18.90 -30.18 18.17
N GLY A 6 20.03 -29.80 17.60
CA GLY A 6 20.28 -28.40 17.21
C GLY A 6 19.63 -28.00 15.86
N GLU A 7 19.66 -28.90 14.86
CA GLU A 7 19.09 -28.60 13.53
C GLU A 7 17.55 -28.62 13.54
N VAL A 8 16.96 -29.58 14.26
CA VAL A 8 15.50 -29.63 14.45
C VAL A 8 15.00 -28.37 15.17
N ASN A 9 15.79 -27.81 16.07
CA ASN A 9 15.41 -26.59 16.79
C ASN A 9 15.46 -25.33 15.89
N ALA A 10 16.40 -25.23 14.97
CA ALA A 10 16.49 -24.10 14.04
C ALA A 10 15.34 -24.09 13.00
N GLU A 11 14.96 -25.26 12.51
CA GLU A 11 13.85 -25.41 11.56
C GLU A 11 12.51 -25.10 12.24
N VAL A 12 12.29 -25.61 13.44
CA VAL A 12 11.10 -25.30 14.25
C VAL A 12 11.00 -23.81 14.58
N ILE A 13 12.13 -23.17 14.95
CA ILE A 13 12.17 -21.73 15.18
C ILE A 13 11.78 -20.95 13.93
N ASN A 14 12.29 -21.35 12.75
CA ASN A 14 11.93 -20.72 11.48
C ASN A 14 10.43 -20.89 11.16
N TYR A 15 9.84 -22.07 11.37
CA TYR A 15 8.41 -22.27 11.19
C TYR A 15 7.58 -21.45 12.20
N LEU A 16 7.97 -21.39 13.45
CA LEU A 16 7.31 -20.56 14.45
C LEU A 16 7.36 -19.07 14.10
N GLN A 17 8.50 -18.60 13.59
CA GLN A 17 8.63 -17.23 13.11
C GLN A 17 7.70 -16.95 11.93
N LYS A 18 7.64 -17.84 10.94
CA LYS A 18 6.71 -17.72 9.81
C LYS A 18 5.24 -17.73 10.24
N ILE A 19 4.88 -18.58 11.21
CA ILE A 19 3.51 -18.60 11.76
C ILE A 19 3.21 -17.28 12.45
N LYS A 20 4.12 -16.76 13.27
CA LYS A 20 3.99 -15.48 13.93
C LYS A 20 3.78 -14.34 12.91
N ASP A 21 4.64 -14.26 11.90
CA ASP A 21 4.60 -13.21 10.88
C ASP A 21 3.31 -13.30 10.04
N ASN A 22 2.89 -14.50 9.67
CA ASN A 22 1.62 -14.71 8.96
C ASN A 22 0.41 -14.34 9.84
N SER A 23 0.44 -14.71 11.12
CA SER A 23 -0.64 -14.37 12.05
C SER A 23 -0.74 -12.86 12.28
N ALA A 24 0.39 -12.17 12.41
CA ALA A 24 0.43 -10.71 12.53
C ALA A 24 -0.16 -10.05 11.27
N THR A 25 0.24 -10.51 10.08
CA THR A 25 -0.30 -10.01 8.80
C THR A 25 -1.81 -10.25 8.67
N MET A 26 -2.30 -11.41 9.11
CA MET A 26 -3.73 -11.71 9.12
C MET A 26 -4.50 -10.79 10.07
N MET A 27 -4.01 -10.58 11.29
CA MET A 27 -4.63 -9.69 12.28
C MET A 27 -4.67 -8.25 11.79
N GLU A 28 -3.60 -7.78 11.17
CA GLU A 28 -3.54 -6.46 10.57
C GLU A 28 -4.54 -6.31 9.43
N SER A 29 -4.62 -7.30 8.53
CA SER A 29 -5.60 -7.31 7.43
C SER A 29 -7.05 -7.30 7.94
N MET A 30 -7.33 -8.04 9.02
CA MET A 30 -8.65 -8.02 9.68
C MET A 30 -8.95 -6.65 10.29
N SER A 31 -7.98 -6.04 10.96
CA SER A 31 -8.12 -4.69 11.53
C SER A 31 -8.45 -3.66 10.44
N ASP A 32 -7.76 -3.72 9.31
CA ASP A 32 -8.01 -2.83 8.17
C ASP A 32 -9.43 -3.01 7.59
N ILE A 33 -9.89 -4.27 7.50
CA ILE A 33 -11.26 -4.56 7.03
C ILE A 33 -12.28 -3.99 8.03
N VAL A 34 -12.11 -4.27 9.33
CA VAL A 34 -13.01 -3.77 10.39
C VAL A 34 -13.05 -2.25 10.38
N TRP A 35 -11.89 -1.59 10.24
CA TRP A 35 -11.82 -0.14 10.15
C TRP A 35 -12.57 0.38 8.91
N ALA A 36 -12.38 -0.26 7.76
CA ALA A 36 -12.97 0.17 6.50
C ALA A 36 -14.50 0.02 6.46
N ILE A 37 -15.07 -0.99 7.13
CA ILE A 37 -16.53 -1.21 7.17
C ILE A 37 -17.22 -0.44 8.29
N ASN A 38 -16.49 0.23 9.18
CA ASN A 38 -17.07 0.99 10.27
C ASN A 38 -17.74 2.28 9.73
N PRO A 39 -19.07 2.46 9.93
CA PRO A 39 -19.78 3.65 9.46
C PRO A 39 -19.23 4.98 10.02
N MET A 40 -18.57 4.93 11.18
CA MET A 40 -17.89 6.10 11.74
C MET A 40 -16.72 6.60 10.90
N ASN A 41 -16.19 5.76 9.98
CA ASN A 41 -15.09 6.07 9.08
C ASN A 41 -15.59 6.37 7.66
N ASP A 42 -16.85 6.75 7.52
CA ASP A 42 -17.54 6.92 6.24
C ASP A 42 -17.25 8.26 5.55
N SER A 43 -15.99 8.69 5.53
CA SER A 43 -15.57 9.87 4.79
C SER A 43 -14.20 9.65 4.13
N LEU A 44 -13.98 10.32 2.99
CA LEU A 44 -12.69 10.31 2.31
C LEU A 44 -11.59 10.91 3.19
N GLU A 45 -11.90 11.97 3.92
CA GLU A 45 -10.99 12.62 4.88
C GLU A 45 -10.40 11.63 5.89
N LYS A 46 -11.24 10.73 6.45
CA LYS A 46 -10.77 9.71 7.39
C LYS A 46 -9.88 8.67 6.73
N VAL A 47 -10.17 8.31 5.46
CA VAL A 47 -9.29 7.43 4.68
C VAL A 47 -7.94 8.09 4.48
N LEU A 48 -7.90 9.37 4.11
CA LEU A 48 -6.66 10.12 3.92
C LEU A 48 -5.87 10.26 5.23
N LEU A 49 -6.55 10.53 6.34
CA LEU A 49 -5.91 10.53 7.66
C LEU A 49 -5.27 9.17 7.96
N ARG A 50 -5.98 8.08 7.74
CA ARG A 50 -5.47 6.72 7.93
C ARG A 50 -4.28 6.41 7.01
N MET A 51 -4.30 6.90 5.77
CA MET A 51 -3.17 6.77 4.84
C MET A 51 -1.94 7.52 5.35
N LYS A 52 -2.11 8.72 5.91
CA LYS A 52 -0.99 9.49 6.51
C LYS A 52 -0.41 8.77 7.72
N GLU A 53 -1.27 8.27 8.62
CA GLU A 53 -0.83 7.49 9.79
C GLU A 53 -0.03 6.25 9.37
N PHE A 54 -0.54 5.51 8.39
CA PHE A 54 0.15 4.33 7.86
C PHE A 54 1.48 4.68 7.19
N ALA A 55 1.54 5.75 6.41
CA ALA A 55 2.79 6.22 5.80
C ALA A 55 3.83 6.55 6.87
N ALA A 56 3.45 7.29 7.92
CA ALA A 56 4.34 7.61 9.03
C ALA A 56 4.84 6.34 9.73
N GLU A 57 3.93 5.43 10.10
CA GLU A 57 4.25 4.16 10.77
C GLU A 57 5.26 3.31 9.98
N MET A 58 5.14 3.30 8.65
CA MET A 58 5.96 2.45 7.80
C MET A 58 7.28 3.10 7.38
N LEU A 59 7.30 4.40 7.14
CA LEU A 59 8.44 5.09 6.52
C LEU A 59 9.42 5.67 7.55
N GLU A 60 8.93 6.19 8.68
CA GLU A 60 9.78 6.79 9.71
C GLU A 60 10.78 5.80 10.33
N PRO A 61 10.41 4.55 10.71
CA PRO A 61 11.36 3.60 11.28
C PRO A 61 12.51 3.24 10.35
N VAL A 62 12.27 3.26 9.04
CA VAL A 62 13.26 2.94 8.00
C VAL A 62 13.97 4.18 7.44
N ARG A 63 13.67 5.36 8.00
CA ARG A 63 14.29 6.66 7.64
C ARG A 63 14.12 7.04 6.16
N ILE A 64 12.97 6.74 5.58
CA ILE A 64 12.57 7.22 4.26
C ILE A 64 11.85 8.55 4.46
N ASN A 65 12.35 9.61 3.84
CA ASN A 65 11.65 10.90 3.82
C ASN A 65 10.39 10.78 2.98
N TYR A 66 9.31 11.43 3.38
CA TYR A 66 8.09 11.44 2.58
C TYR A 66 7.37 12.79 2.66
N TYR A 67 6.68 13.12 1.58
CA TYR A 67 5.80 14.28 1.50
C TYR A 67 4.40 13.79 1.15
N PHE A 68 3.41 14.27 1.91
CA PHE A 68 2.00 13.92 1.66
C PHE A 68 1.22 15.20 1.33
N LYS A 69 0.82 15.34 0.07
CA LYS A 69 0.10 16.50 -0.45
C LYS A 69 -1.34 16.16 -0.75
N GLU A 70 -2.25 17.04 -0.32
CA GLU A 70 -3.67 16.98 -0.64
C GLU A 70 -4.07 18.26 -1.36
N GLU A 71 -4.84 18.13 -2.42
CA GLU A 71 -5.34 19.27 -3.21
C GLU A 71 -6.77 19.03 -3.71
N GLY A 72 -7.58 20.10 -3.70
CA GLY A 72 -8.96 20.10 -4.17
C GLY A 72 -9.97 19.96 -3.04
N ASP A 73 -11.26 20.00 -3.39
CA ASP A 73 -12.38 19.82 -2.46
C ASP A 73 -12.60 18.33 -2.19
N LEU A 74 -12.05 17.83 -1.08
CA LEU A 74 -12.09 16.42 -0.68
C LEU A 74 -13.23 16.10 0.28
N ASP A 75 -14.01 17.10 0.71
CA ASP A 75 -15.04 16.95 1.76
C ASP A 75 -16.26 16.14 1.32
N LYS A 76 -16.50 16.04 0.01
CA LYS A 76 -17.63 15.27 -0.50
C LYS A 76 -17.23 13.82 -0.72
N SER A 77 -17.84 12.93 0.04
CA SER A 77 -17.68 11.48 -0.15
C SER A 77 -18.17 11.04 -1.53
N LEU A 78 -17.24 10.91 -2.44
CA LEU A 78 -17.48 10.51 -3.83
C LEU A 78 -17.17 9.03 -4.06
N LEU A 79 -16.68 8.37 -3.02
CA LEU A 79 -16.37 6.95 -3.02
C LEU A 79 -17.31 6.21 -2.08
N ASN A 80 -17.87 5.11 -2.55
CA ASN A 80 -18.59 4.21 -1.67
C ASN A 80 -17.64 3.44 -0.74
N LEU A 81 -18.20 2.68 0.21
CA LEU A 81 -17.45 1.95 1.22
C LEU A 81 -16.38 1.01 0.63
N GLU A 82 -16.74 0.25 -0.42
CA GLU A 82 -15.83 -0.70 -1.06
C GLU A 82 -14.70 0.03 -1.78
N GLN A 83 -15.03 1.11 -2.47
CA GLN A 83 -14.04 1.94 -3.16
C GLN A 83 -13.06 2.59 -2.20
N ARG A 84 -13.50 3.09 -1.04
CA ARG A 84 -12.62 3.63 0.00
C ARG A 84 -11.68 2.57 0.55
N LYS A 85 -12.19 1.38 0.83
CA LYS A 85 -11.38 0.24 1.24
C LYS A 85 -10.34 -0.12 0.19
N ASP A 86 -10.75 -0.23 -1.07
CA ASP A 86 -9.82 -0.61 -2.15
C ASP A 86 -8.76 0.46 -2.39
N LEU A 87 -9.12 1.75 -2.32
CA LEU A 87 -8.17 2.87 -2.35
C LEU A 87 -7.11 2.73 -1.25
N TYR A 88 -7.54 2.53 0.00
CA TYR A 88 -6.63 2.34 1.13
C TYR A 88 -5.73 1.12 0.94
N MET A 89 -6.26 0.00 0.49
CA MET A 89 -5.49 -1.23 0.27
C MET A 89 -4.49 -1.12 -0.87
N ILE A 90 -4.81 -0.38 -1.94
CA ILE A 90 -3.85 -0.07 -3.02
C ILE A 90 -2.71 0.80 -2.46
N PHE A 91 -3.04 1.84 -1.71
CA PHE A 91 -2.04 2.69 -1.06
C PHE A 91 -1.12 1.91 -0.13
N LYS A 92 -1.71 1.10 0.77
CA LYS A 92 -0.98 0.25 1.72
C LYS A 92 0.00 -0.68 1.02
N GLU A 93 -0.44 -1.37 -0.03
CA GLU A 93 0.43 -2.25 -0.83
C GLU A 93 1.56 -1.46 -1.52
N THR A 94 1.26 -0.26 -2.00
CA THR A 94 2.26 0.63 -2.61
C THR A 94 3.36 1.01 -1.62
N ILE A 95 3.01 1.47 -0.42
CA ILE A 95 3.98 1.83 0.63
C ILE A 95 4.78 0.60 1.10
N ASN A 96 4.11 -0.54 1.30
CA ASN A 96 4.79 -1.79 1.65
C ASN A 96 5.83 -2.21 0.60
N ASN A 97 5.48 -2.08 -0.68
CA ASN A 97 6.41 -2.40 -1.77
C ASN A 97 7.59 -1.43 -1.80
N ALA A 98 7.36 -0.15 -1.58
CA ALA A 98 8.42 0.84 -1.48
C ALA A 98 9.38 0.52 -0.32
N VAL A 99 8.88 0.26 0.87
CA VAL A 99 9.70 -0.11 2.04
C VAL A 99 10.50 -1.39 1.81
N LYS A 100 9.88 -2.42 1.23
CA LYS A 100 10.51 -3.74 1.08
C LYS A 100 11.50 -3.83 -0.06
N TYR A 101 11.26 -3.11 -1.17
CA TYR A 101 11.94 -3.41 -2.43
C TYR A 101 12.62 -2.20 -3.07
N SER A 102 12.16 -0.97 -2.83
CA SER A 102 12.61 0.18 -3.60
C SER A 102 14.03 0.64 -3.27
N LYS A 103 14.47 0.49 -2.00
CA LYS A 103 15.68 1.15 -1.46
C LYS A 103 15.62 2.68 -1.64
N ALA A 104 14.42 3.23 -1.70
CA ALA A 104 14.23 4.66 -1.81
C ALA A 104 14.70 5.39 -0.56
N THR A 105 15.08 6.64 -0.73
CA THR A 105 15.37 7.59 0.36
C THR A 105 14.26 8.62 0.51
N GLU A 106 13.40 8.74 -0.52
CA GLU A 106 12.31 9.70 -0.57
C GLU A 106 11.10 9.15 -1.32
N ILE A 107 9.91 9.50 -0.83
CA ILE A 107 8.62 9.14 -1.43
C ILE A 107 7.73 10.38 -1.46
N ASP A 108 7.23 10.72 -2.65
CA ASP A 108 6.23 11.75 -2.85
C ASP A 108 4.84 11.08 -2.98
N ILE A 109 3.91 11.52 -2.14
CA ILE A 109 2.53 11.06 -2.13
C ILE A 109 1.64 12.26 -2.43
N SER A 110 0.81 12.17 -3.44
CA SER A 110 -0.18 13.21 -3.74
C SER A 110 -1.55 12.60 -3.93
N PHE A 111 -2.53 13.22 -3.28
CA PHE A 111 -3.94 12.92 -3.46
C PHE A 111 -4.64 14.18 -3.92
N THR A 112 -5.14 14.18 -5.14
CA THR A 112 -5.71 15.38 -5.76
C THR A 112 -7.10 15.11 -6.28
N ARG A 113 -7.94 16.16 -6.23
CA ARG A 113 -9.22 16.20 -6.90
C ARG A 113 -9.28 17.41 -7.81
N ASN A 114 -9.45 17.14 -9.09
CA ASN A 114 -9.68 18.16 -10.12
C ASN A 114 -11.02 17.88 -10.77
N GLU A 115 -12.00 18.78 -10.58
CA GLU A 115 -13.35 18.63 -11.15
C GLU A 115 -13.92 17.22 -10.91
N ASP A 116 -13.97 16.40 -11.94
CA ASP A 116 -14.55 15.05 -11.94
C ASP A 116 -13.49 13.94 -11.80
N MET A 117 -12.22 14.29 -11.50
CA MET A 117 -11.13 13.33 -11.39
C MET A 117 -10.55 13.30 -10.00
N LEU A 118 -10.55 12.12 -9.40
CA LEU A 118 -9.81 11.79 -8.18
C LEU A 118 -8.52 11.06 -8.55
N GLN A 119 -7.39 11.50 -8.03
CA GLN A 119 -6.09 10.92 -8.34
C GLN A 119 -5.27 10.67 -7.08
N LEU A 120 -4.75 9.45 -6.95
CA LEU A 120 -3.67 9.10 -6.04
C LEU A 120 -2.42 8.85 -6.86
N GLN A 121 -1.34 9.53 -6.52
CA GLN A 121 -0.02 9.28 -7.09
C GLN A 121 0.99 9.05 -5.97
N VAL A 122 1.83 8.03 -6.13
CA VAL A 122 2.96 7.74 -5.23
C VAL A 122 4.20 7.54 -6.09
N ILE A 123 5.24 8.31 -5.79
CA ILE A 123 6.52 8.28 -6.51
C ILE A 123 7.62 7.96 -5.51
N ASP A 124 8.39 6.91 -5.75
CA ASP A 124 9.64 6.63 -5.03
C ASP A 124 10.86 6.90 -5.91
N ASN A 125 11.95 7.37 -5.31
CA ASN A 125 13.23 7.59 -5.96
C ASN A 125 14.17 6.38 -5.90
N GLY A 126 13.62 5.17 -5.77
CA GLY A 126 14.37 3.95 -5.53
C GLY A 126 15.00 3.33 -6.77
N ILE A 127 15.35 2.05 -6.65
CA ILE A 127 16.05 1.30 -7.72
C ILE A 127 15.16 0.94 -8.91
N GLY A 128 13.83 1.09 -8.78
CA GLY A 128 12.88 0.65 -9.80
C GLY A 128 12.97 -0.83 -10.15
N PHE A 129 12.10 -1.29 -11.03
CA PHE A 129 12.06 -2.67 -11.51
C PHE A 129 11.44 -2.72 -12.92
N ASN A 130 11.43 -3.90 -13.54
CA ASN A 130 10.67 -4.12 -14.76
C ASN A 130 9.28 -4.70 -14.41
N PRO A 131 8.18 -3.96 -14.59
CA PRO A 131 6.84 -4.44 -14.24
C PRO A 131 6.39 -5.68 -15.01
N ASP A 132 6.90 -5.87 -16.24
CA ASP A 132 6.51 -6.99 -17.10
C ASP A 132 7.15 -8.32 -16.68
N VAL A 133 8.27 -8.26 -15.94
CA VAL A 133 9.02 -9.42 -15.47
C VAL A 133 8.82 -9.67 -13.97
N ALA A 134 8.15 -8.78 -13.27
CA ALA A 134 7.91 -8.88 -11.83
C ALA A 134 6.94 -10.03 -11.51
N THR A 135 7.47 -11.23 -11.29
CA THR A 135 6.70 -12.46 -11.01
C THR A 135 6.57 -12.77 -9.51
N LYS A 136 7.23 -12.02 -8.64
CA LYS A 136 7.25 -12.30 -7.20
C LYS A 136 6.11 -11.61 -6.47
N GLY A 137 5.10 -12.39 -6.09
CA GLY A 137 3.99 -11.96 -5.24
C GLY A 137 2.75 -11.50 -6.02
N ASN A 138 1.62 -11.50 -5.34
CA ASN A 138 0.31 -11.13 -5.91
C ASN A 138 0.00 -9.63 -5.77
N GLY A 139 0.91 -8.83 -5.18
CA GLY A 139 0.64 -7.43 -4.83
C GLY A 139 0.24 -6.58 -6.03
N LEU A 140 1.02 -6.61 -7.12
CA LEU A 140 0.70 -5.85 -8.33
C LEU A 140 -0.63 -6.29 -8.97
N MET A 141 -0.88 -7.59 -8.99
CA MET A 141 -2.12 -8.16 -9.51
C MET A 141 -3.32 -7.75 -8.63
N ASN A 142 -3.16 -7.79 -7.32
CA ASN A 142 -4.18 -7.38 -6.37
C ASN A 142 -4.50 -5.88 -6.51
N MET A 143 -3.49 -5.01 -6.67
CA MET A 143 -3.72 -3.58 -6.90
C MET A 143 -4.50 -3.34 -8.20
N ARG A 144 -4.15 -4.01 -9.30
CA ARG A 144 -4.89 -3.93 -10.57
C ARG A 144 -6.34 -4.40 -10.43
N SER A 145 -6.57 -5.53 -9.76
CA SER A 145 -7.90 -6.07 -9.51
C SER A 145 -8.78 -5.12 -8.70
N ARG A 146 -8.22 -4.51 -7.65
CA ARG A 146 -8.90 -3.51 -6.82
C ARG A 146 -9.22 -2.24 -7.59
N ALA A 147 -8.28 -1.73 -8.37
CA ALA A 147 -8.51 -0.57 -9.23
C ALA A 147 -9.63 -0.83 -10.25
N SER A 148 -9.64 -2.02 -10.86
CA SER A 148 -10.73 -2.44 -11.75
C SER A 148 -12.08 -2.50 -11.04
N ALA A 149 -12.14 -3.06 -9.81
CA ALA A 149 -13.35 -3.09 -9.00
C ALA A 149 -13.86 -1.68 -8.64
N MET A 150 -12.95 -0.74 -8.44
CA MET A 150 -13.28 0.67 -8.24
C MET A 150 -13.70 1.40 -9.53
N GLN A 151 -13.59 0.76 -10.69
CA GLN A 151 -13.71 1.43 -11.99
C GLN A 151 -12.73 2.61 -12.12
N ALA A 152 -11.49 2.39 -11.71
CA ALA A 152 -10.40 3.35 -11.75
C ALA A 152 -9.31 2.89 -12.73
N GLU A 153 -8.67 3.84 -13.38
CA GLU A 153 -7.47 3.61 -14.17
C GLU A 153 -6.26 3.44 -13.23
N PHE A 154 -5.44 2.45 -13.50
CA PHE A 154 -4.28 2.14 -12.70
C PHE A 154 -3.05 1.89 -13.56
N SER A 155 -2.00 2.64 -13.31
CA SER A 155 -0.74 2.48 -14.00
C SER A 155 0.44 2.37 -13.04
N ILE A 156 1.44 1.62 -13.48
CA ILE A 156 2.73 1.47 -12.82
C ILE A 156 3.78 1.80 -13.86
N ASN A 157 4.55 2.86 -13.61
CA ASN A 157 5.72 3.20 -14.39
C ASN A 157 6.95 3.04 -13.50
N SER A 158 7.81 2.07 -13.83
CA SER A 158 9.03 1.82 -13.07
C SER A 158 10.21 1.68 -14.01
N ILE A 159 11.24 2.48 -13.72
CA ILE A 159 12.45 2.54 -14.53
C ILE A 159 13.62 2.17 -13.63
N LYS A 160 14.43 1.20 -14.06
CA LYS A 160 15.58 0.74 -13.31
C LYS A 160 16.53 1.89 -12.99
N ASN A 161 16.91 2.00 -11.71
CA ASN A 161 17.75 3.05 -11.13
C ASN A 161 17.15 4.48 -11.17
N THR A 162 15.84 4.60 -11.37
CA THR A 162 15.15 5.89 -11.37
C THR A 162 14.03 5.94 -10.35
N GLY A 163 13.40 4.79 -10.06
CA GLY A 163 12.30 4.68 -9.11
C GLY A 163 11.02 4.16 -9.72
N THR A 164 9.93 4.27 -8.97
CA THR A 164 8.62 3.78 -9.38
C THR A 164 7.55 4.85 -9.15
N THR A 165 6.66 4.99 -10.11
CA THR A 165 5.45 5.79 -10.01
C THR A 165 4.23 4.88 -10.08
N ILE A 166 3.39 4.94 -9.05
CA ILE A 166 2.06 4.34 -9.01
C ILE A 166 1.06 5.47 -9.22
N LEU A 167 0.14 5.29 -10.15
CA LEU A 167 -0.92 6.25 -10.44
C LEU A 167 -2.27 5.54 -10.48
N LEU A 168 -3.21 6.02 -9.68
CA LEU A 168 -4.61 5.60 -9.68
C LEU A 168 -5.47 6.82 -9.99
N GLN A 169 -6.33 6.73 -11.01
CA GLN A 169 -7.23 7.80 -11.43
C GLN A 169 -8.66 7.28 -11.51
N LYS A 170 -9.60 8.00 -10.92
CA LYS A 170 -11.00 7.63 -10.93
C LYS A 170 -11.85 8.82 -11.30
N HIS A 171 -12.68 8.65 -12.34
CA HIS A 171 -13.77 9.58 -12.63
C HIS A 171 -14.84 9.47 -11.53
N ILE A 172 -15.23 10.63 -11.02
CA ILE A 172 -16.27 10.82 -10.01
C ILE A 172 -17.41 11.57 -10.68
N THR A 173 -18.51 10.89 -10.88
CA THR A 173 -19.77 11.45 -11.42
C THR A 173 -20.74 11.74 -10.29
#